data_98816ee23321a87dcc43c0e337da6ceb
#
_entry.id   98816ee23321a87dcc43c0e337da6ceb
#
_cell.length_a   1.000
_cell.length_b   1.000
_cell.length_c   1.000
_cell.angle_alpha   90.00
_cell.angle_beta   90.00
_cell.angle_gamma   90.00
#
_symmetry.space_group_name_H-M   'P 1'
#
loop_
_entity.id
_entity.type
_entity.pdbx_description
1 polymer ?
#
loop_
_entity_poly.entity_id
_entity_poly.type
_entity_poly.pdbx_seq_one_letter_code
_entity_poly.pdbx_strand_id
1 'polypeptide(L)'
;MRKLLVLACLALMMLGTASCKFLFKKPVVEKIHDVKILAINPDKTELEVAISVKNPNCYKLVVNTMEINLLNREREKIGTARMLKKVEVPKKKSNALNFLISLDTRPAVRMLNHSEQKLFMYLGGEGVGRVMGVNKRFEFEEPYELDFKSKLQDVMAGFDAKGQDIFVLKCSYVEKVGLAETSLKIDFIIMNPYGLKFTLQGFPAAIRIGGKEVGKGNLLEPLAFDETVYSREGSMVFKVSNWKSIVGAVKGALQGEISYEVGGNVDISGYGMRFTRPFDYDGTISVNLSEMLLN
;
A
#
# COMPACT_ATOMS: atom_id res chain seq x y z
N MET A 1 20.72 -71.87 -6.98
CA MET A 1 19.49 -71.17 -6.55
C MET A 1 19.74 -70.13 -5.47
N ARG A 2 20.45 -70.40 -4.36
CA ARG A 2 20.71 -69.40 -3.29
C ARG A 2 21.40 -68.10 -3.73
N LYS A 3 22.33 -68.15 -4.67
CA LYS A 3 23.03 -66.96 -5.17
C LYS A 3 22.17 -66.03 -6.03
N LEU A 4 21.18 -66.60 -6.74
CA LEU A 4 20.23 -65.83 -7.56
C LEU A 4 19.20 -65.07 -6.69
N LEU A 5 18.82 -65.67 -5.56
CA LEU A 5 17.89 -65.04 -4.62
C LEU A 5 18.54 -63.83 -3.90
N VAL A 6 19.80 -63.93 -3.53
CA VAL A 6 20.58 -62.84 -2.89
C VAL A 6 20.79 -61.69 -3.87
N LEU A 7 21.05 -61.95 -5.16
CA LEU A 7 21.19 -60.94 -6.18
C LEU A 7 19.86 -60.22 -6.44
N ALA A 8 18.74 -60.94 -6.45
CA ALA A 8 17.41 -60.38 -6.60
C ALA A 8 17.02 -59.50 -5.40
N CYS A 9 17.33 -59.92 -4.16
CA CYS A 9 17.11 -59.06 -2.96
C CYS A 9 18.00 -57.82 -2.94
N LEU A 10 19.26 -57.89 -3.36
CA LEU A 10 20.17 -56.73 -3.49
C LEU A 10 19.66 -55.74 -4.58
N ALA A 11 19.19 -56.27 -5.73
CA ALA A 11 18.58 -55.44 -6.78
C ALA A 11 17.29 -54.75 -6.33
N LEU A 12 16.43 -55.45 -5.56
CA LEU A 12 15.24 -54.83 -4.95
C LEU A 12 15.61 -53.78 -3.91
N MET A 13 16.65 -53.94 -3.10
CA MET A 13 17.14 -52.96 -2.15
C MET A 13 17.74 -51.74 -2.84
N MET A 14 18.47 -51.90 -3.95
CA MET A 14 18.98 -50.77 -4.73
C MET A 14 17.88 -49.98 -5.45
N LEU A 15 16.83 -50.62 -5.90
CA LEU A 15 15.63 -49.98 -6.47
C LEU A 15 14.85 -49.17 -5.41
N GLY A 16 14.90 -49.60 -4.13
CA GLY A 16 14.20 -48.91 -3.01
C GLY A 16 14.84 -47.58 -2.62
N THR A 17 16.16 -47.40 -2.80
CA THR A 17 16.85 -46.17 -2.41
C THR A 17 16.81 -45.06 -3.48
N ALA A 18 16.59 -45.42 -4.75
CA ALA A 18 16.48 -44.47 -5.86
C ALA A 18 15.07 -43.88 -5.97
N SER A 19 14.03 -44.55 -5.42
CA SER A 19 12.63 -44.16 -5.67
C SER A 19 12.09 -43.04 -4.76
N CYS A 20 12.78 -42.69 -3.67
CA CYS A 20 12.31 -41.60 -2.80
C CYS A 20 12.47 -40.19 -3.40
N LYS A 21 13.43 -39.96 -4.29
CA LYS A 21 13.58 -38.68 -4.98
C LYS A 21 12.54 -38.45 -6.09
N PHE A 22 12.02 -39.52 -6.68
CA PHE A 22 11.03 -39.47 -7.75
C PHE A 22 9.59 -39.22 -7.28
N LEU A 23 9.32 -39.38 -5.99
CA LEU A 23 7.96 -39.31 -5.45
C LEU A 23 7.56 -37.96 -4.91
N PHE A 24 8.49 -37.02 -4.65
CA PHE A 24 8.16 -35.70 -4.17
C PHE A 24 8.14 -34.69 -5.30
N LYS A 25 6.94 -34.19 -5.61
CA LYS A 25 6.76 -33.03 -6.50
C LYS A 25 6.66 -31.77 -5.65
N LYS A 26 7.42 -30.74 -6.01
CA LYS A 26 7.37 -29.44 -5.34
C LYS A 26 5.93 -28.90 -5.34
N PRO A 27 5.44 -28.32 -4.24
CA PRO A 27 4.17 -27.59 -4.21
C PRO A 27 4.20 -26.43 -5.21
N VAL A 28 3.04 -26.13 -5.78
CA VAL A 28 2.91 -25.07 -6.78
C VAL A 28 2.10 -23.92 -6.20
N VAL A 29 2.62 -22.71 -6.27
CA VAL A 29 1.87 -21.51 -5.95
C VAL A 29 0.85 -21.26 -7.06
N GLU A 30 -0.45 -21.22 -6.71
CA GLU A 30 -1.52 -21.01 -7.69
C GLU A 30 -2.00 -19.55 -7.72
N LYS A 31 -2.16 -18.94 -6.54
CA LYS A 31 -2.75 -17.61 -6.43
C LYS A 31 -2.31 -16.92 -5.13
N ILE A 32 -2.05 -15.63 -5.22
CA ILE A 32 -1.98 -14.75 -4.07
C ILE A 32 -3.38 -14.18 -3.87
N HIS A 33 -3.92 -14.37 -2.68
CA HIS A 33 -5.22 -13.82 -2.26
C HIS A 33 -5.01 -12.49 -1.55
N ASP A 34 -5.96 -12.11 -0.74
CA ASP A 34 -6.04 -10.85 -0.03
C ASP A 34 -4.70 -10.41 0.58
N VAL A 35 -4.33 -9.18 0.28
CA VAL A 35 -3.21 -8.48 0.90
C VAL A 35 -3.80 -7.48 1.87
N LYS A 36 -3.52 -7.66 3.16
CA LYS A 36 -3.95 -6.75 4.21
C LYS A 36 -2.73 -5.98 4.72
N ILE A 37 -2.81 -4.67 4.66
CA ILE A 37 -1.80 -3.79 5.27
C ILE A 37 -2.06 -3.77 6.78
N LEU A 38 -1.05 -4.10 7.57
CA LEU A 38 -1.09 -4.04 9.03
C LEU A 38 -0.49 -2.74 9.55
N ALA A 39 0.65 -2.34 8.99
CA ALA A 39 1.33 -1.11 9.32
C ALA A 39 2.16 -0.62 8.13
N ILE A 40 2.23 0.69 7.97
CA ILE A 40 3.15 1.36 7.05
C ILE A 40 3.86 2.47 7.81
N ASN A 41 5.17 2.44 7.83
CA ASN A 41 6.01 3.53 8.31
C ASN A 41 7.26 3.67 7.42
N PRO A 42 8.03 4.76 7.52
CA PRO A 42 9.17 5.01 6.62
C PRO A 42 10.26 3.94 6.63
N ASP A 43 10.37 3.17 7.70
CA ASP A 43 11.40 2.15 7.85
C ASP A 43 10.86 0.75 7.49
N LYS A 44 9.64 0.43 7.95
CA LYS A 44 9.03 -0.90 7.74
C LYS A 44 7.58 -0.84 7.33
N THR A 45 7.22 -1.73 6.41
CA THR A 45 5.85 -2.02 6.00
C THR A 45 5.52 -3.46 6.35
N GLU A 46 4.43 -3.68 7.09
CA GLU A 46 3.95 -5.00 7.47
C GLU A 46 2.66 -5.34 6.75
N LEU A 47 2.63 -6.52 6.12
CA LEU A 47 1.51 -7.02 5.35
C LEU A 47 1.15 -8.43 5.80
N GLU A 48 -0.12 -8.75 5.85
CA GLU A 48 -0.60 -10.12 5.91
C GLU A 48 -1.07 -10.55 4.53
N VAL A 49 -0.57 -11.71 4.06
CA VAL A 49 -0.85 -12.23 2.71
C VAL A 49 -1.22 -13.69 2.79
N ALA A 50 -2.31 -14.06 2.12
CA ALA A 50 -2.72 -15.45 1.95
C ALA A 50 -2.30 -15.95 0.55
N ILE A 51 -1.56 -17.06 0.51
CA ILE A 51 -1.05 -17.69 -0.71
C ILE A 51 -1.64 -19.07 -0.87
N SER A 52 -2.36 -19.33 -1.96
CA SER A 52 -2.85 -20.65 -2.31
C SER A 52 -1.75 -21.51 -2.87
N VAL A 53 -1.52 -22.65 -2.24
CA VAL A 53 -0.50 -23.62 -2.65
C VAL A 53 -1.14 -24.98 -2.93
N LYS A 54 -0.89 -25.51 -4.12
CA LYS A 54 -1.33 -26.83 -4.55
C LYS A 54 -0.30 -27.89 -4.22
N ASN A 55 -0.76 -28.97 -3.62
CA ASN A 55 0.01 -30.18 -3.43
C ASN A 55 -0.17 -31.13 -4.63
N PRO A 56 0.80 -31.25 -5.54
CA PRO A 56 0.68 -32.14 -6.70
C PRO A 56 0.89 -33.63 -6.34
N ASN A 57 1.21 -33.91 -5.07
CA ASN A 57 1.53 -35.28 -4.63
C ASN A 57 0.26 -36.10 -4.31
N CYS A 58 0.38 -37.40 -4.32
CA CYS A 58 -0.69 -38.33 -3.97
C CYS A 58 -0.83 -38.60 -2.45
N TYR A 59 -0.07 -37.88 -1.64
CA TYR A 59 -0.13 -37.90 -0.17
C TYR A 59 -0.29 -36.49 0.40
N LYS A 60 -0.69 -36.40 1.66
CA LYS A 60 -0.84 -35.16 2.39
C LYS A 60 0.55 -34.56 2.67
N LEU A 61 0.68 -33.25 2.42
CA LEU A 61 1.82 -32.42 2.81
C LEU A 61 1.44 -31.59 4.02
N VAL A 62 2.28 -31.56 5.04
CA VAL A 62 2.13 -30.68 6.18
C VAL A 62 3.30 -29.71 6.18
N VAL A 63 3.02 -28.42 6.01
CA VAL A 63 4.03 -27.36 6.13
C VAL A 63 4.03 -26.89 7.58
N ASN A 64 5.14 -27.13 8.28
CA ASN A 64 5.26 -26.76 9.69
C ASN A 64 5.70 -25.30 9.84
N THR A 65 6.76 -24.92 9.13
CA THR A 65 7.31 -23.56 9.09
C THR A 65 7.80 -23.24 7.69
N MET A 66 7.77 -21.96 7.33
CA MET A 66 8.37 -21.45 6.10
C MET A 66 8.80 -20.00 6.34
N GLU A 67 10.06 -19.72 6.02
CA GLU A 67 10.62 -18.38 6.01
C GLU A 67 11.15 -18.07 4.61
N ILE A 68 10.82 -16.89 4.10
CA ILE A 68 11.15 -16.46 2.74
C ILE A 68 11.86 -15.11 2.84
N ASN A 69 13.03 -15.02 2.21
CA ASN A 69 13.68 -13.75 1.94
C ASN A 69 13.18 -13.21 0.62
N LEU A 70 12.80 -11.95 0.61
CA LEU A 70 12.41 -11.20 -0.56
C LEU A 70 13.63 -10.42 -1.03
N LEU A 71 14.10 -10.69 -2.25
CA LEU A 71 15.30 -10.09 -2.79
C LEU A 71 14.94 -9.31 -4.07
N ASN A 72 15.58 -8.15 -4.27
CA ASN A 72 15.45 -7.38 -5.51
C ASN A 72 16.23 -8.04 -6.68
N ARG A 73 16.32 -7.38 -7.84
CA ARG A 73 17.08 -7.88 -9.01
C ARG A 73 18.56 -8.05 -8.72
N GLU A 74 19.12 -7.18 -7.90
CA GLU A 74 20.52 -7.16 -7.47
C GLU A 74 20.81 -8.16 -6.35
N ARG A 75 19.81 -8.99 -5.96
CA ARG A 75 19.87 -9.96 -4.85
C ARG A 75 20.03 -9.32 -3.47
N GLU A 76 19.72 -8.04 -3.35
CA GLU A 76 19.66 -7.37 -2.06
C GLU A 76 18.35 -7.72 -1.36
N LYS A 77 18.42 -7.96 -0.07
CA LYS A 77 17.26 -8.29 0.75
C LYS A 77 16.41 -7.02 0.96
N ILE A 78 15.16 -7.10 0.55
CA ILE A 78 14.16 -6.03 0.72
C ILE A 78 13.10 -6.37 1.77
N GLY A 79 13.12 -7.58 2.29
CA GLY A 79 12.18 -8.00 3.32
C GLY A 79 12.19 -9.50 3.59
N THR A 80 11.27 -9.91 4.46
CA THR A 80 11.05 -11.30 4.82
C THR A 80 9.56 -11.62 4.87
N ALA A 81 9.22 -12.87 4.57
CA ALA A 81 7.89 -13.40 4.82
C ALA A 81 7.98 -14.63 5.73
N ARG A 82 7.17 -14.67 6.77
CA ARG A 82 7.10 -15.76 7.73
C ARG A 82 5.70 -16.34 7.76
N MET A 83 5.59 -17.66 7.65
CA MET A 83 4.32 -18.35 7.76
C MET A 83 3.76 -18.24 9.18
N LEU A 84 2.49 -17.85 9.32
CA LEU A 84 1.87 -17.57 10.63
C LEU A 84 1.50 -18.82 11.39
N LYS A 85 1.12 -19.90 10.69
CA LYS A 85 0.70 -21.14 11.31
C LYS A 85 0.96 -22.35 10.43
N LYS A 86 1.17 -23.49 11.06
CA LYS A 86 1.23 -24.79 10.41
C LYS A 86 -0.01 -25.05 9.56
N VAL A 87 0.18 -25.55 8.33
CA VAL A 87 -0.91 -25.83 7.39
C VAL A 87 -0.79 -27.21 6.81
N GLU A 88 -1.90 -27.92 6.70
CA GLU A 88 -2.03 -29.18 5.98
C GLU A 88 -2.55 -28.91 4.57
N VAL A 89 -1.81 -29.40 3.55
CA VAL A 89 -2.25 -29.36 2.16
C VAL A 89 -2.62 -30.78 1.74
N PRO A 90 -3.92 -31.09 1.56
CA PRO A 90 -4.35 -32.43 1.21
C PRO A 90 -3.79 -32.92 -0.14
N LYS A 91 -3.79 -34.22 -0.35
CA LYS A 91 -3.35 -34.83 -1.62
C LYS A 91 -4.11 -34.24 -2.81
N LYS A 92 -3.39 -33.83 -3.86
CA LYS A 92 -3.98 -33.30 -5.11
C LYS A 92 -4.92 -32.10 -4.92
N LYS A 93 -4.86 -31.42 -3.77
CA LYS A 93 -5.69 -30.23 -3.45
C LYS A 93 -4.81 -29.03 -3.14
N SER A 94 -5.45 -27.88 -3.09
CA SER A 94 -4.84 -26.61 -2.70
C SER A 94 -5.31 -26.23 -1.30
N ASN A 95 -4.49 -25.45 -0.60
CA ASN A 95 -4.86 -24.80 0.65
C ASN A 95 -4.11 -23.45 0.76
N ALA A 96 -4.67 -22.51 1.54
CA ALA A 96 -4.08 -21.21 1.77
C ALA A 96 -3.07 -21.27 2.91
N LEU A 97 -1.89 -20.70 2.67
CA LEU A 97 -0.84 -20.42 3.66
C LEU A 97 -0.84 -18.92 3.94
N ASN A 98 -0.97 -18.52 5.19
CA ASN A 98 -0.92 -17.12 5.59
C ASN A 98 0.47 -16.75 6.04
N PHE A 99 0.97 -15.64 5.51
CA PHE A 99 2.29 -15.09 5.77
C PHE A 99 2.17 -13.70 6.38
N LEU A 100 3.01 -13.41 7.35
CA LEU A 100 3.36 -12.07 7.76
C LEU A 100 4.60 -11.65 6.94
N ILE A 101 4.45 -10.61 6.14
CA ILE A 101 5.52 -10.03 5.33
C ILE A 101 5.98 -8.75 6.02
N SER A 102 7.27 -8.63 6.25
CA SER A 102 7.93 -7.41 6.72
C SER A 102 8.87 -6.92 5.63
N LEU A 103 8.57 -5.77 5.05
CA LEU A 103 9.37 -5.12 4.01
C LEU A 103 10.14 -3.94 4.60
N ASP A 104 11.36 -3.75 4.16
CA ASP A 104 12.07 -2.49 4.35
C ASP A 104 11.48 -1.48 3.37
N THR A 105 10.76 -0.48 3.90
CA THR A 105 9.88 0.40 3.10
C THR A 105 10.66 1.14 2.02
N ARG A 106 11.79 1.75 2.33
CA ARG A 106 12.57 2.52 1.35
C ARG A 106 13.11 1.69 0.19
N PRO A 107 13.78 0.53 0.40
CA PRO A 107 14.19 -0.34 -0.70
C PRO A 107 13.00 -0.85 -1.54
N ALA A 108 11.90 -1.23 -0.90
CA ALA A 108 10.70 -1.69 -1.60
C ALA A 108 10.07 -0.58 -2.47
N VAL A 109 9.97 0.64 -1.94
CA VAL A 109 9.46 1.80 -2.69
C VAL A 109 10.41 2.19 -3.82
N ARG A 110 11.73 2.15 -3.61
CA ARG A 110 12.69 2.39 -4.69
C ARG A 110 12.53 1.39 -5.83
N MET A 111 12.38 0.11 -5.51
CA MET A 111 12.09 -0.92 -6.51
C MET A 111 10.78 -0.63 -7.25
N LEU A 112 9.74 -0.18 -6.54
CA LEU A 112 8.46 0.21 -7.11
C LEU A 112 8.60 1.41 -8.06
N ASN A 113 9.34 2.46 -7.66
CA ASN A 113 9.57 3.67 -8.45
C ASN A 113 10.28 3.40 -9.79
N HIS A 114 11.12 2.36 -9.85
CA HIS A 114 11.86 1.97 -11.05
C HIS A 114 11.16 0.87 -11.87
N SER A 115 9.98 0.43 -11.45
CA SER A 115 9.20 -0.61 -12.14
C SER A 115 8.12 0.00 -13.01
N GLU A 116 8.02 -0.42 -14.27
CA GLU A 116 7.00 0.11 -15.19
C GLU A 116 5.62 -0.52 -14.97
N GLN A 117 5.55 -1.86 -14.86
CA GLN A 117 4.28 -2.58 -14.70
C GLN A 117 4.38 -3.79 -13.78
N LYS A 118 5.53 -4.44 -13.72
CA LYS A 118 5.74 -5.67 -12.96
C LYS A 118 6.95 -5.53 -12.04
N LEU A 119 6.78 -5.95 -10.81
CA LEU A 119 7.87 -6.10 -9.86
C LEU A 119 8.51 -7.46 -10.06
N PHE A 120 9.78 -7.47 -10.39
CA PHE A 120 10.56 -8.69 -10.45
C PHE A 120 11.39 -8.83 -9.17
N MET A 121 11.25 -9.98 -8.52
CA MET A 121 11.97 -10.29 -7.30
C MET A 121 12.38 -11.77 -7.27
N TYR A 122 13.29 -12.11 -6.38
CA TYR A 122 13.59 -13.50 -6.05
C TYR A 122 13.03 -13.83 -4.67
N LEU A 123 12.40 -14.99 -4.58
CA LEU A 123 11.90 -15.56 -3.34
C LEU A 123 12.83 -16.70 -2.96
N GLY A 124 13.73 -16.45 -2.01
CA GLY A 124 14.66 -17.46 -1.50
C GLY A 124 14.35 -17.77 -0.05
N GLY A 125 14.33 -19.05 0.31
CA GLY A 125 14.00 -19.38 1.68
C GLY A 125 14.10 -20.84 2.04
N GLU A 126 13.75 -21.13 3.27
CA GLU A 126 13.71 -22.47 3.81
C GLU A 126 12.35 -22.80 4.44
N GLY A 127 12.04 -24.06 4.44
CA GLY A 127 10.84 -24.56 5.07
C GLY A 127 11.03 -25.94 5.69
N VAL A 128 10.22 -26.24 6.69
CA VAL A 128 10.14 -27.58 7.28
C VAL A 128 8.76 -28.16 7.00
N GLY A 129 8.72 -29.24 6.26
CA GLY A 129 7.49 -29.97 5.96
C GLY A 129 7.54 -31.39 6.49
N ARG A 130 6.36 -31.96 6.75
CA ARG A 130 6.20 -33.39 7.08
C ARG A 130 5.58 -34.12 5.89
N VAL A 131 6.31 -35.11 5.41
CA VAL A 131 5.89 -35.97 4.32
C VAL A 131 5.90 -37.43 4.83
N MET A 132 4.76 -38.10 4.77
CA MET A 132 4.62 -39.51 5.22
C MET A 132 5.17 -39.74 6.64
N GLY A 133 4.96 -38.79 7.55
CA GLY A 133 5.40 -38.89 8.95
C GLY A 133 6.82 -38.39 9.23
N VAL A 134 7.64 -38.14 8.20
CA VAL A 134 9.04 -37.68 8.34
C VAL A 134 9.15 -36.19 8.09
N ASN A 135 9.78 -35.46 9.01
CA ASN A 135 10.10 -34.05 8.81
C ASN A 135 11.26 -33.93 7.81
N LYS A 136 11.11 -33.06 6.82
CA LYS A 136 12.14 -32.70 5.85
C LYS A 136 12.30 -31.19 5.80
N ARG A 137 13.55 -30.73 5.84
CA ARG A 137 13.90 -29.35 5.51
C ARG A 137 14.07 -29.26 4.00
N PHE A 138 13.64 -28.17 3.42
CA PHE A 138 13.80 -27.87 2.01
C PHE A 138 14.15 -26.39 1.85
N GLU A 139 15.00 -26.13 0.89
CA GLU A 139 15.40 -24.80 0.47
C GLU A 139 14.83 -24.56 -0.92
N PHE A 140 14.55 -23.30 -1.23
CA PHE A 140 14.09 -22.90 -2.54
C PHE A 140 14.60 -21.50 -2.86
N GLU A 141 14.75 -21.24 -4.13
CA GLU A 141 14.98 -19.92 -4.68
C GLU A 141 14.31 -19.89 -6.06
N GLU A 142 13.32 -19.05 -6.22
CA GLU A 142 12.54 -18.96 -7.44
C GLU A 142 12.37 -17.49 -7.83
N PRO A 143 12.52 -17.13 -9.12
CA PRO A 143 12.16 -15.83 -9.61
C PRO A 143 10.65 -15.66 -9.54
N TYR A 144 10.21 -14.47 -9.18
CA TYR A 144 8.79 -14.14 -9.08
C TYR A 144 8.50 -12.78 -9.72
N GLU A 145 7.51 -12.75 -10.60
CA GLU A 145 6.97 -11.52 -11.16
C GLU A 145 5.62 -11.22 -10.50
N LEU A 146 5.51 -10.04 -9.91
CA LEU A 146 4.26 -9.54 -9.36
C LEU A 146 3.70 -8.46 -10.28
N ASP A 147 2.50 -8.66 -10.81
CA ASP A 147 1.70 -7.56 -11.35
C ASP A 147 1.21 -6.69 -10.19
N PHE A 148 2.06 -5.72 -9.83
CA PHE A 148 1.76 -4.86 -8.69
C PHE A 148 0.66 -3.85 -9.00
N LYS A 149 0.43 -3.52 -10.28
CA LYS A 149 -0.55 -2.51 -10.68
C LYS A 149 -1.97 -2.90 -10.25
N SER A 150 -2.38 -4.15 -10.55
CA SER A 150 -3.68 -4.63 -10.11
C SER A 150 -3.77 -4.72 -8.58
N LYS A 151 -2.68 -5.14 -7.92
CA LYS A 151 -2.64 -5.26 -6.46
C LYS A 151 -2.56 -3.92 -5.75
N LEU A 152 -1.87 -2.94 -6.31
CA LEU A 152 -1.81 -1.59 -5.77
C LEU A 152 -3.20 -0.92 -5.80
N GLN A 153 -4.00 -1.15 -6.84
CA GLN A 153 -5.38 -0.67 -6.88
C GLN A 153 -6.22 -1.24 -5.73
N ASP A 154 -6.11 -2.55 -5.47
CA ASP A 154 -6.82 -3.21 -4.36
C ASP A 154 -6.37 -2.66 -3.00
N VAL A 155 -5.06 -2.51 -2.81
CA VAL A 155 -4.45 -1.97 -1.58
C VAL A 155 -4.83 -0.51 -1.38
N MET A 156 -4.71 0.32 -2.42
CA MET A 156 -5.09 1.72 -2.36
C MET A 156 -6.60 1.90 -2.16
N ALA A 157 -7.43 0.95 -2.60
CA ALA A 157 -8.86 0.98 -2.33
C ALA A 157 -9.19 0.86 -0.83
N GLY A 158 -8.39 0.12 -0.08
CA GLY A 158 -8.53 -0.06 1.38
C GLY A 158 -7.69 0.88 2.24
N PHE A 159 -6.84 1.71 1.63
CA PHE A 159 -5.96 2.59 2.39
C PHE A 159 -6.73 3.79 2.97
N ASP A 160 -6.80 3.89 4.29
CA ASP A 160 -7.33 5.04 5.01
C ASP A 160 -6.15 5.94 5.45
N ALA A 161 -6.09 7.14 4.88
CA ALA A 161 -5.08 8.14 5.22
C ALA A 161 -5.37 8.87 6.56
N LYS A 162 -6.47 8.56 7.23
CA LYS A 162 -6.82 9.15 8.52
C LYS A 162 -5.77 8.79 9.57
N GLY A 163 -5.18 9.81 10.18
CA GLY A 163 -4.16 9.64 11.22
C GLY A 163 -2.72 9.59 10.73
N GLN A 164 -2.45 9.80 9.44
CA GLN A 164 -1.11 10.06 8.95
C GLN A 164 -0.96 11.56 8.69
N ASP A 165 0.10 12.18 9.23
CA ASP A 165 0.43 13.59 9.01
C ASP A 165 0.95 13.84 7.58
N ILE A 166 0.14 13.42 6.58
CA ILE A 166 0.48 13.60 5.16
C ILE A 166 0.09 15.00 4.70
N PHE A 167 -0.97 15.57 5.28
CA PHE A 167 -1.44 16.91 4.96
C PHE A 167 -1.28 17.81 6.18
N VAL A 168 -0.52 18.90 6.03
CA VAL A 168 -0.29 19.88 7.07
C VAL A 168 -0.76 21.25 6.60
N LEU A 169 -1.79 21.79 7.24
CA LEU A 169 -2.23 23.16 6.97
C LEU A 169 -1.17 24.16 7.45
N LYS A 170 -0.82 25.12 6.60
CA LYS A 170 0.03 26.26 6.97
C LYS A 170 -0.79 27.45 7.42
N CYS A 171 -1.62 27.96 6.53
CA CYS A 171 -2.48 29.10 6.79
C CYS A 171 -3.67 29.14 5.83
N SER A 172 -4.70 29.87 6.24
CA SER A 172 -5.89 30.16 5.44
C SER A 172 -6.21 31.64 5.55
N TYR A 173 -6.40 32.31 4.43
CA TYR A 173 -6.64 33.75 4.41
C TYR A 173 -7.48 34.19 3.21
N VAL A 174 -8.04 35.37 3.33
CA VAL A 174 -8.72 36.05 2.24
C VAL A 174 -7.69 36.70 1.34
N GLU A 175 -7.53 36.18 0.12
CA GLU A 175 -6.57 36.70 -0.85
C GLU A 175 -7.11 37.94 -1.57
N LYS A 176 -8.39 37.92 -1.95
CA LYS A 176 -9.03 39.02 -2.68
C LYS A 176 -10.50 39.13 -2.33
N VAL A 177 -10.92 40.31 -1.93
CA VAL A 177 -12.33 40.65 -1.73
C VAL A 177 -12.89 41.33 -2.99
N GLY A 178 -13.94 40.74 -3.58
CA GLY A 178 -14.66 41.31 -4.72
C GLY A 178 -16.09 41.60 -4.36
N LEU A 179 -16.79 42.37 -5.21
CA LEU A 179 -18.18 42.73 -5.02
C LEU A 179 -19.15 41.53 -5.10
N ALA A 180 -18.89 40.63 -6.04
CA ALA A 180 -19.69 39.44 -6.28
C ALA A 180 -19.05 38.17 -5.70
N GLU A 181 -17.72 38.08 -5.69
CA GLU A 181 -16.99 36.87 -5.35
C GLU A 181 -15.70 37.23 -4.57
N THR A 182 -15.41 36.46 -3.55
CA THR A 182 -14.21 36.57 -2.73
C THR A 182 -13.34 35.35 -2.93
N SER A 183 -12.02 35.54 -3.11
CA SER A 183 -11.05 34.45 -3.20
C SER A 183 -10.48 34.14 -1.82
N LEU A 184 -10.67 32.90 -1.38
CA LEU A 184 -10.01 32.35 -0.18
C LEU A 184 -8.86 31.45 -0.63
N LYS A 185 -7.70 31.62 -0.01
CA LYS A 185 -6.53 30.78 -0.27
C LYS A 185 -6.17 29.98 0.97
N ILE A 186 -5.89 28.72 0.75
CA ILE A 186 -5.46 27.76 1.77
C ILE A 186 -4.09 27.23 1.34
N ASP A 187 -3.06 27.55 2.11
CA ASP A 187 -1.70 27.06 1.90
C ASP A 187 -1.44 25.86 2.81
N PHE A 188 -0.86 24.80 2.25
CA PHE A 188 -0.62 23.55 2.94
C PHE A 188 0.70 22.91 2.51
N ILE A 189 1.13 21.90 3.24
CA ILE A 189 2.26 21.03 2.89
C ILE A 189 1.73 19.60 2.74
N ILE A 190 2.14 18.95 1.65
CA ILE A 190 1.98 17.51 1.50
C ILE A 190 3.30 16.85 1.84
N MET A 191 3.26 15.88 2.75
CA MET A 191 4.39 15.06 3.15
C MET A 191 4.44 13.78 2.33
N ASN A 192 5.65 13.38 1.92
CA ASN A 192 5.94 12.13 1.22
C ASN A 192 7.03 11.34 1.96
N PRO A 193 6.79 10.89 3.18
CA PRO A 193 7.82 10.27 4.02
C PRO A 193 8.37 8.97 3.44
N TYR A 194 7.66 8.37 2.50
CA TYR A 194 8.01 7.10 1.87
C TYR A 194 8.83 7.24 0.59
N GLY A 195 8.97 8.45 0.03
CA GLY A 195 9.65 8.67 -1.25
C GLY A 195 8.90 8.08 -2.44
N LEU A 196 7.56 8.09 -2.41
CA LEU A 196 6.71 7.61 -3.51
C LEU A 196 6.77 8.55 -4.70
N LYS A 197 6.73 8.00 -5.92
CA LYS A 197 6.65 8.78 -7.15
C LYS A 197 5.20 8.96 -7.59
N PHE A 198 4.65 10.14 -7.38
CA PHE A 198 3.29 10.47 -7.77
C PHE A 198 3.12 11.95 -8.08
N THR A 199 2.01 12.31 -8.70
CA THR A 199 1.60 13.70 -8.91
C THR A 199 0.19 13.89 -8.38
N LEU A 200 0.02 14.88 -7.51
CA LEU A 200 -1.28 15.42 -7.13
C LEU A 200 -1.75 16.30 -8.28
N GLN A 201 -2.70 15.80 -9.09
CA GLN A 201 -3.14 16.46 -10.33
C GLN A 201 -4.15 17.57 -10.06
N GLY A 202 -4.99 17.38 -9.05
CA GLY A 202 -6.05 18.29 -8.69
C GLY A 202 -6.65 17.97 -7.34
N PHE A 203 -7.41 18.94 -6.84
CA PHE A 203 -8.12 18.82 -5.59
C PHE A 203 -9.47 19.57 -5.70
N PRO A 204 -10.39 19.09 -6.54
CA PRO A 204 -11.73 19.68 -6.61
C PRO A 204 -12.42 19.51 -5.26
N ALA A 205 -12.70 20.63 -4.61
CA ALA A 205 -13.26 20.65 -3.26
C ALA A 205 -14.33 21.75 -3.10
N ALA A 206 -15.22 21.55 -2.15
CA ALA A 206 -16.17 22.56 -1.68
C ALA A 206 -15.75 23.05 -0.30
N ILE A 207 -15.90 24.35 -0.05
CA ILE A 207 -15.73 24.94 1.27
C ILE A 207 -17.10 25.18 1.89
N ARG A 208 -17.26 24.78 3.15
CA ARG A 208 -18.48 24.97 3.95
C ARG A 208 -18.17 25.83 5.16
N ILE A 209 -19.10 26.72 5.47
CA ILE A 209 -19.05 27.55 6.68
C ILE A 209 -20.40 27.42 7.36
N GLY A 210 -20.43 27.06 8.66
CA GLY A 210 -21.64 26.77 9.38
C GLY A 210 -22.49 25.67 8.76
N GLY A 211 -21.86 24.66 8.16
CA GLY A 211 -22.49 23.51 7.49
C GLY A 211 -23.06 23.81 6.10
N LYS A 212 -22.97 25.06 5.60
CA LYS A 212 -23.45 25.44 4.26
C LYS A 212 -22.31 25.56 3.28
N GLU A 213 -22.43 24.95 2.09
CA GLU A 213 -21.48 25.16 0.98
C GLU A 213 -21.54 26.63 0.55
N VAL A 214 -20.41 27.29 0.60
CA VAL A 214 -20.25 28.71 0.28
C VAL A 214 -19.39 28.95 -0.95
N GLY A 215 -18.62 27.97 -1.38
CA GLY A 215 -17.76 28.08 -2.54
C GLY A 215 -17.15 26.78 -2.96
N LYS A 216 -16.53 26.83 -4.14
CA LYS A 216 -15.75 25.71 -4.72
C LYS A 216 -14.36 26.16 -5.05
N GLY A 217 -13.42 25.24 -4.96
CA GLY A 217 -12.01 25.50 -5.23
C GLY A 217 -11.29 24.28 -5.78
N ASN A 218 -10.04 24.52 -6.12
CA ASN A 218 -9.14 23.45 -6.59
C ASN A 218 -7.71 23.82 -6.22
N LEU A 219 -6.82 22.84 -6.39
CA LEU A 219 -5.39 23.02 -6.35
C LEU A 219 -4.95 24.06 -7.40
N LEU A 220 -4.08 24.98 -7.01
CA LEU A 220 -3.61 26.03 -7.90
C LEU A 220 -2.71 25.45 -9.01
N GLU A 221 -1.80 24.56 -8.64
CA GLU A 221 -0.87 23.88 -9.54
C GLU A 221 -0.68 22.41 -9.14
N PRO A 222 -0.48 21.49 -10.10
CA PRO A 222 -0.16 20.10 -9.79
C PRO A 222 1.14 20.00 -8.98
N LEU A 223 1.16 19.09 -7.99
CA LEU A 223 2.33 18.85 -7.15
C LEU A 223 2.95 17.48 -7.50
N ALA A 224 4.13 17.50 -8.12
CA ALA A 224 4.87 16.29 -8.47
C ALA A 224 5.84 15.89 -7.35
N PHE A 225 5.85 14.59 -7.02
CA PHE A 225 6.74 13.98 -6.06
C PHE A 225 7.57 12.88 -6.71
N ASP A 226 8.79 12.74 -6.26
CA ASP A 226 9.69 11.64 -6.60
C ASP A 226 10.37 11.09 -5.33
N GLU A 227 11.31 10.18 -5.49
CA GLU A 227 11.99 9.51 -4.37
C GLU A 227 12.87 10.45 -3.53
N THR A 228 13.17 11.66 -4.03
CA THR A 228 14.00 12.66 -3.36
C THR A 228 13.19 13.78 -2.74
N VAL A 229 11.92 13.92 -3.12
CA VAL A 229 11.01 14.99 -2.67
C VAL A 229 10.12 14.48 -1.54
N TYR A 230 10.52 14.82 -0.31
CA TYR A 230 9.81 14.38 0.90
C TYR A 230 8.67 15.30 1.34
N SER A 231 8.61 16.51 0.81
CA SER A 231 7.50 17.43 1.05
C SER A 231 7.38 18.47 -0.07
N ARG A 232 6.17 18.96 -0.29
CA ARG A 232 5.90 20.11 -1.16
C ARG A 232 4.83 21.00 -0.56
N GLU A 233 5.03 22.28 -0.73
CA GLU A 233 4.01 23.30 -0.47
C GLU A 233 3.03 23.33 -1.64
N GLY A 234 1.75 23.50 -1.32
CA GLY A 234 0.68 23.67 -2.27
C GLY A 234 -0.31 24.71 -1.80
N SER A 235 -1.13 25.19 -2.72
CA SER A 235 -2.19 26.15 -2.43
C SER A 235 -3.48 25.71 -3.10
N MET A 236 -4.59 25.89 -2.40
CA MET A 236 -5.95 25.77 -2.95
C MET A 236 -6.59 27.15 -2.96
N VAL A 237 -7.30 27.46 -4.02
CA VAL A 237 -8.07 28.72 -4.12
C VAL A 237 -9.54 28.40 -4.26
N PHE A 238 -10.34 28.96 -3.38
CA PHE A 238 -11.79 28.85 -3.36
C PHE A 238 -12.43 30.15 -3.77
N LYS A 239 -13.42 30.09 -4.63
CA LYS A 239 -14.28 31.20 -4.98
C LYS A 239 -15.54 31.14 -4.15
N VAL A 240 -15.73 32.13 -3.31
CA VAL A 240 -16.83 32.20 -2.35
C VAL A 240 -17.74 33.36 -2.72
N SER A 241 -19.01 33.07 -2.94
CA SER A 241 -20.05 34.07 -3.21
C SER A 241 -20.62 34.64 -1.90
N ASN A 242 -21.02 35.92 -1.91
CA ASN A 242 -21.68 36.57 -0.77
C ASN A 242 -20.86 36.56 0.54
N TRP A 243 -19.55 36.67 0.46
CA TRP A 243 -18.65 36.62 1.62
C TRP A 243 -19.08 37.56 2.76
N LYS A 244 -19.44 38.81 2.45
CA LYS A 244 -19.86 39.78 3.46
C LYS A 244 -21.10 39.30 4.25
N SER A 245 -22.07 38.68 3.58
CA SER A 245 -23.25 38.10 4.24
C SER A 245 -22.92 36.90 5.11
N ILE A 246 -21.96 36.08 4.68
CA ILE A 246 -21.48 34.91 5.43
C ILE A 246 -20.80 35.34 6.70
N VAL A 247 -19.86 36.30 6.61
CA VAL A 247 -19.10 36.83 7.76
C VAL A 247 -20.04 37.50 8.75
N GLY A 248 -21.05 38.28 8.28
CA GLY A 248 -22.03 38.94 9.13
C GLY A 248 -22.96 37.95 9.85
N ALA A 249 -23.16 36.74 9.35
CA ALA A 249 -24.03 35.73 9.94
C ALA A 249 -23.31 34.78 10.92
N VAL A 250 -21.99 34.74 10.93
CA VAL A 250 -21.20 33.83 11.77
C VAL A 250 -20.71 34.48 13.03
N LYS A 251 -21.16 33.96 14.19
CA LYS A 251 -20.77 34.50 15.52
C LYS A 251 -19.26 34.60 15.74
N GLY A 252 -18.47 33.72 15.17
CA GLY A 252 -17.01 33.73 15.28
C GLY A 252 -16.31 34.88 14.55
N ALA A 253 -16.96 35.49 13.56
CA ALA A 253 -16.42 36.64 12.84
C ALA A 253 -16.14 37.84 13.75
N LEU A 254 -16.92 38.00 14.82
CA LEU A 254 -16.69 39.04 15.85
C LEU A 254 -15.44 38.77 16.69
N GLN A 255 -14.98 37.54 16.70
CA GLN A 255 -13.70 37.13 17.39
C GLN A 255 -12.51 37.13 16.47
N GLY A 256 -12.67 37.50 15.20
CA GLY A 256 -11.59 37.52 14.21
C GLY A 256 -11.27 36.17 13.57
N GLU A 257 -12.03 35.11 13.84
CA GLU A 257 -11.83 33.77 13.29
C GLU A 257 -13.15 33.16 12.78
N ILE A 258 -13.09 32.51 11.62
CA ILE A 258 -14.20 31.78 11.03
C ILE A 258 -13.76 30.33 10.82
N SER A 259 -14.45 29.38 11.44
CA SER A 259 -14.26 27.96 11.19
C SER A 259 -14.88 27.56 9.84
N TYR A 260 -14.19 26.72 9.11
CA TYR A 260 -14.64 26.16 7.84
C TYR A 260 -14.32 24.67 7.75
N GLU A 261 -15.05 24.00 6.88
CA GLU A 261 -14.81 22.63 6.46
C GLU A 261 -14.50 22.61 4.96
N VAL A 262 -13.50 21.86 4.55
CA VAL A 262 -13.20 21.57 3.13
C VAL A 262 -13.44 20.10 2.90
N GLY A 263 -14.32 19.78 1.96
CA GLY A 263 -14.59 18.41 1.55
C GLY A 263 -14.51 18.28 0.03
N GLY A 264 -13.88 17.21 -0.45
CA GLY A 264 -13.73 17.01 -1.88
C GLY A 264 -13.00 15.72 -2.22
N ASN A 265 -12.39 15.71 -3.39
CA ASN A 265 -11.65 14.58 -3.90
C ASN A 265 -10.23 15.01 -4.27
N VAL A 266 -9.28 14.19 -3.92
CA VAL A 266 -7.88 14.35 -4.33
C VAL A 266 -7.64 13.46 -5.55
N ASP A 267 -7.20 14.05 -6.64
CA ASP A 267 -6.84 13.34 -7.87
C ASP A 267 -5.33 13.12 -7.93
N ILE A 268 -4.93 11.87 -7.86
CA ILE A 268 -3.53 11.45 -7.82
C ILE A 268 -3.22 10.62 -9.06
N SER A 269 -2.07 10.87 -9.69
CA SER A 269 -1.52 10.00 -10.73
C SER A 269 -0.14 9.48 -10.31
N GLY A 270 0.10 8.20 -10.53
CA GLY A 270 1.38 7.56 -10.24
C GLY A 270 1.39 6.12 -10.76
N TYR A 271 2.56 5.61 -11.09
CA TYR A 271 2.75 4.24 -11.56
C TYR A 271 1.84 3.85 -12.75
N GLY A 272 1.59 4.82 -13.65
CA GLY A 272 0.71 4.62 -14.81
C GLY A 272 -0.77 4.48 -14.46
N MET A 273 -1.19 4.87 -13.26
CA MET A 273 -2.56 4.81 -12.76
C MET A 273 -3.05 6.18 -12.33
N ARG A 274 -4.39 6.31 -12.21
CA ARG A 274 -5.04 7.46 -11.60
C ARG A 274 -5.93 6.97 -10.47
N PHE A 275 -5.90 7.70 -9.36
CA PHE A 275 -6.69 7.43 -8.16
C PHE A 275 -7.43 8.70 -7.79
N THR A 276 -8.67 8.56 -7.37
CA THR A 276 -9.44 9.65 -6.76
C THR A 276 -9.80 9.22 -5.34
N ARG A 277 -9.53 10.09 -4.36
CA ARG A 277 -9.77 9.81 -2.95
C ARG A 277 -10.58 10.93 -2.31
N PRO A 278 -11.59 10.60 -1.49
CA PRO A 278 -12.27 11.58 -0.68
C PRO A 278 -11.31 12.18 0.35
N PHE A 279 -11.50 13.45 0.63
CA PHE A 279 -10.75 14.22 1.61
C PHE A 279 -11.69 15.18 2.33
N ASP A 280 -11.57 15.23 3.65
CA ASP A 280 -12.26 16.18 4.51
C ASP A 280 -11.24 16.80 5.47
N TYR A 281 -11.33 18.12 5.65
CA TYR A 281 -10.45 18.89 6.52
C TYR A 281 -11.20 20.04 7.16
N ASP A 282 -10.93 20.29 8.45
CA ASP A 282 -11.46 21.44 9.22
C ASP A 282 -10.35 22.47 9.46
N GLY A 283 -10.68 23.74 9.31
CA GLY A 283 -9.73 24.82 9.52
C GLY A 283 -10.38 26.10 10.03
N THR A 284 -9.53 27.11 10.26
CA THR A 284 -9.98 28.45 10.63
C THR A 284 -9.36 29.50 9.72
N ILE A 285 -10.12 30.54 9.40
CA ILE A 285 -9.67 31.72 8.65
C ILE A 285 -9.66 32.88 9.61
N SER A 286 -8.51 33.56 9.73
CA SER A 286 -8.41 34.83 10.42
C SER A 286 -9.02 35.93 9.56
N VAL A 287 -9.93 36.71 10.11
CA VAL A 287 -10.66 37.78 9.42
C VAL A 287 -10.38 39.10 10.10
N ASN A 288 -9.82 40.04 9.35
CA ASN A 288 -9.66 41.39 9.81
C ASN A 288 -10.94 42.22 9.49
N LEU A 289 -11.82 42.39 10.47
CA LEU A 289 -13.08 43.11 10.30
C LEU A 289 -12.90 44.58 9.88
N SER A 290 -11.78 45.24 10.28
CA SER A 290 -11.52 46.62 9.91
C SER A 290 -11.21 46.79 8.42
N GLU A 291 -10.56 45.85 7.78
CA GLU A 291 -10.30 45.86 6.32
C GLU A 291 -11.58 45.55 5.51
N MET A 292 -12.54 44.81 6.10
CA MET A 292 -13.80 44.47 5.43
C MET A 292 -14.84 45.58 5.45
N LEU A 293 -14.76 46.49 6.42
CA LEU A 293 -15.70 47.59 6.56
C LEU A 293 -15.29 48.86 5.78
N LEU A 294 -14.01 48.94 5.37
CA LEU A 294 -13.42 50.09 4.67
C LEU A 294 -13.38 49.92 3.14
N ASN A 295 -13.72 48.75 2.61
CA ASN A 295 -13.88 48.43 1.18
C ASN A 295 -15.32 48.00 0.87
#